data_de68c3bd45597adffefdf0cf4b43cc37
#
_entry.id   de68c3bd45597adffefdf0cf4b43cc37
#
_cell.length_a   1.000
_cell.length_b   1.000
_cell.length_c   1.000
_cell.angle_alpha   90.00
_cell.angle_beta   90.00
_cell.angle_gamma   90.00
#
_symmetry.space_group_name_H-M   'P 1'
#
loop_
_entity.id
_entity.type
_entity.pdbx_description
1 polymer ?
#
loop_
_entity_poly.entity_id
_entity_poly.type
_entity_poly.pdbx_seq_one_letter_code
_entity_poly.pdbx_strand_id
1 'polypeptide(L)'
;MDGELIQLLLRIVDDNVIRMALTNIAFITLLALKNTPLAFLTSYSYERLNPLHQIGGYTTVTYVFLHLTLFSRAFTEIKEPSILLEDDQIHGIIAGSGMFVTLIAAVVIRRLRYELFYVTHVLMYMLIIINVGLHRPNFALKAIIITCCAGGVWACDRLLRGARVLFYVHGNRATITPLPQGGTRIVLSRCPARAAPGNHCFLWIPQIRLLETHPFTIVSATPSSMEFVVAAYDGFTNDLHRYATAHSGVTLRASVDGPYGTLSNFAEAADKVVLIAGGSGASFTFGVAVDLVKKLGDSTKTTIEFIWAVKDHGKSTYELFPKLLIIKQRHYHGSRKKYRNSSPLSS
;
A
#
# COMPACT_ATOMS: atom_id res chain seq x y z
N MET A 1 52.03 16.48 5.88
CA MET A 1 51.76 15.08 5.53
C MET A 1 50.45 14.61 6.11
N ASP A 2 50.11 14.92 7.34
CA ASP A 2 48.86 14.40 7.97
C ASP A 2 47.57 15.01 7.43
N GLY A 3 47.58 16.29 6.97
CA GLY A 3 46.41 16.94 6.43
C GLY A 3 45.94 16.40 5.07
N GLU A 4 46.89 16.11 4.18
CA GLU A 4 46.57 15.51 2.85
C GLU A 4 46.02 14.09 2.96
N LEU A 5 46.56 13.29 3.88
CA LEU A 5 46.07 11.97 4.14
C LEU A 5 44.65 11.97 4.68
N ILE A 6 44.36 12.89 5.62
CA ILE A 6 43.01 13.07 6.17
C ILE A 6 42.01 13.44 5.07
N GLN A 7 42.37 14.40 4.21
CA GLN A 7 41.54 14.81 3.08
C GLN A 7 41.29 13.67 2.10
N LEU A 8 42.29 12.86 1.78
CA LEU A 8 42.14 11.71 0.89
C LEU A 8 41.21 10.68 1.51
N LEU A 9 41.35 10.39 2.81
CA LEU A 9 40.49 9.46 3.52
C LEU A 9 39.03 9.98 3.57
N LEU A 10 38.81 11.26 3.85
CA LEU A 10 37.47 11.87 3.85
C LEU A 10 36.81 11.75 2.49
N ARG A 11 37.52 11.99 1.39
CA ARG A 11 37.01 11.84 0.02
C ARG A 11 36.65 10.41 -0.29
N ILE A 12 37.51 9.42 0.04
CA ILE A 12 37.25 8.01 -0.23
C ILE A 12 36.02 7.52 0.55
N VAL A 13 35.87 7.94 1.81
CA VAL A 13 34.71 7.58 2.62
C VAL A 13 33.44 8.22 2.06
N ASP A 14 33.51 9.50 1.70
CA ASP A 14 32.37 10.23 1.13
C ASP A 14 31.90 9.64 -0.21
N ASP A 15 32.81 9.31 -1.12
CA ASP A 15 32.49 8.65 -2.39
C ASP A 15 31.74 7.32 -2.19
N ASN A 16 32.09 6.55 -1.19
CA ASN A 16 31.41 5.32 -0.87
C ASN A 16 30.03 5.54 -0.24
N VAL A 17 29.92 6.51 0.67
CA VAL A 17 28.68 6.89 1.32
C VAL A 17 27.65 7.36 0.29
N ILE A 18 28.06 8.22 -0.66
CA ILE A 18 27.15 8.74 -1.69
C ILE A 18 26.69 7.65 -2.67
N ARG A 19 27.58 6.72 -3.03
CA ARG A 19 27.21 5.56 -3.87
C ARG A 19 26.18 4.67 -3.17
N MET A 20 26.35 4.42 -1.87
CA MET A 20 25.39 3.69 -1.06
C MET A 20 24.06 4.44 -0.94
N ALA A 21 24.08 5.74 -0.71
CA ALA A 21 22.87 6.56 -0.67
C ALA A 21 22.08 6.48 -1.99
N LEU A 22 22.76 6.66 -3.13
CA LEU A 22 22.14 6.64 -4.45
C LEU A 22 21.55 5.26 -4.80
N THR A 23 22.31 4.19 -4.53
CA THR A 23 21.83 2.81 -4.75
C THR A 23 20.62 2.52 -3.87
N ASN A 24 20.65 2.99 -2.63
CA ASN A 24 19.55 2.81 -1.69
C ASN A 24 18.30 3.60 -2.11
N ILE A 25 18.44 4.83 -2.66
CA ILE A 25 17.33 5.59 -3.24
C ILE A 25 16.65 4.77 -4.36
N ALA A 26 17.43 4.20 -5.26
CA ALA A 26 16.87 3.36 -6.33
C ALA A 26 16.16 2.12 -5.77
N PHE A 27 16.75 1.46 -4.78
CA PHE A 27 16.16 0.29 -4.14
C PHE A 27 14.86 0.59 -3.41
N ILE A 28 14.81 1.66 -2.58
CA ILE A 28 13.58 2.05 -1.88
C ILE A 28 12.50 2.53 -2.84
N THR A 29 12.88 3.08 -4.00
CA THR A 29 11.93 3.40 -5.06
C THR A 29 11.25 2.14 -5.58
N LEU A 30 12.00 1.08 -5.89
CA LEU A 30 11.44 -0.21 -6.32
C LEU A 30 10.51 -0.83 -5.26
N LEU A 31 10.86 -0.70 -3.99
CA LEU A 31 10.02 -1.16 -2.87
C LEU A 31 8.71 -0.37 -2.71
N ALA A 32 8.68 0.90 -3.16
CA ALA A 32 7.52 1.78 -3.08
C ALA A 32 6.51 1.60 -4.21
N LEU A 33 6.88 0.91 -5.30
CA LEU A 33 6.01 0.70 -6.44
C LEU A 33 4.87 -0.24 -6.08
N LYS A 34 3.66 0.07 -6.49
CA LYS A 34 2.52 -0.84 -6.34
C LYS A 34 2.59 -2.03 -7.29
N ASN A 35 3.16 -1.82 -8.49
CA ASN A 35 3.45 -2.86 -9.47
C ASN A 35 4.94 -3.24 -9.44
N THR A 36 5.51 -3.40 -8.25
CA THR A 36 6.93 -3.71 -8.11
C THR A 36 7.28 -5.05 -8.75
N PRO A 37 8.36 -5.12 -9.56
CA PRO A 37 8.86 -6.41 -10.08
C PRO A 37 9.23 -7.40 -8.96
N LEU A 38 9.59 -6.87 -7.78
CA LEU A 38 9.91 -7.69 -6.61
C LEU A 38 8.72 -8.52 -6.11
N ALA A 39 7.49 -8.03 -6.30
CA ALA A 39 6.30 -8.81 -5.97
C ALA A 39 6.19 -10.10 -6.80
N PHE A 40 6.59 -10.05 -8.05
CA PHE A 40 6.64 -11.23 -8.93
C PHE A 40 7.76 -12.21 -8.51
N LEU A 41 8.94 -11.67 -8.17
CA LEU A 41 10.11 -12.48 -7.81
C LEU A 41 9.99 -13.12 -6.41
N THR A 42 9.38 -12.43 -5.46
CA THR A 42 9.34 -12.87 -4.05
C THR A 42 7.97 -13.39 -3.61
N SER A 43 6.93 -13.27 -4.46
CA SER A 43 5.53 -13.50 -4.11
C SER A 43 5.03 -12.62 -2.94
N TYR A 44 5.76 -11.54 -2.61
CA TYR A 44 5.37 -10.59 -1.59
C TYR A 44 4.67 -9.39 -2.23
N SER A 45 3.52 -9.01 -1.69
CA SER A 45 2.84 -7.79 -2.09
C SER A 45 3.62 -6.54 -1.63
N TYR A 46 3.37 -5.40 -2.27
CA TYR A 46 4.05 -4.15 -1.91
C TYR A 46 3.84 -3.77 -0.43
N GLU A 47 2.72 -4.15 0.19
CA GLU A 47 2.46 -3.91 1.61
C GLU A 47 3.45 -4.67 2.51
N ARG A 48 3.80 -5.90 2.14
CA ARG A 48 4.81 -6.69 2.86
C ARG A 48 6.22 -6.17 2.65
N LEU A 49 6.48 -5.49 1.53
CA LEU A 49 7.76 -4.85 1.23
C LEU A 49 7.90 -3.47 1.87
N ASN A 50 6.81 -2.84 2.30
CA ASN A 50 6.81 -1.50 2.88
C ASN A 50 7.69 -1.34 4.15
N PRO A 51 7.81 -2.30 5.08
CA PRO A 51 8.78 -2.19 6.18
C PRO A 51 10.22 -2.05 5.69
N LEU A 52 10.61 -2.76 4.62
CA LEU A 52 11.94 -2.63 4.02
C LEU A 52 12.14 -1.24 3.39
N HIS A 53 11.10 -0.70 2.73
CA HIS A 53 11.12 0.68 2.25
C HIS A 53 11.37 1.68 3.39
N GLN A 54 10.72 1.50 4.54
CA GLN A 54 10.92 2.39 5.69
C GLN A 54 12.35 2.29 6.25
N ILE A 55 12.87 1.08 6.45
CA ILE A 55 14.24 0.87 6.92
C ILE A 55 15.24 1.48 5.94
N GLY A 56 15.10 1.18 4.64
CA GLY A 56 15.93 1.74 3.59
C GLY A 56 15.84 3.27 3.53
N GLY A 57 14.67 3.85 3.78
CA GLY A 57 14.48 5.29 3.88
C GLY A 57 15.29 5.92 5.01
N TYR A 58 15.21 5.37 6.22
CA TYR A 58 16.05 5.84 7.34
C TYR A 58 17.54 5.70 7.05
N THR A 59 17.94 4.58 6.47
CA THR A 59 19.34 4.35 6.07
C THR A 59 19.81 5.37 5.03
N THR A 60 18.97 5.70 4.05
CA THR A 60 19.27 6.73 3.04
C THR A 60 19.50 8.09 3.69
N VAL A 61 18.60 8.51 4.59
CA VAL A 61 18.74 9.79 5.30
C VAL A 61 20.02 9.81 6.12
N THR A 62 20.37 8.70 6.77
CA THR A 62 21.64 8.60 7.53
C THR A 62 22.86 8.77 6.62
N TYR A 63 22.88 8.14 5.43
CA TYR A 63 23.97 8.31 4.48
C TYR A 63 24.06 9.74 3.95
N VAL A 64 22.93 10.38 3.65
CA VAL A 64 22.89 11.76 3.18
C VAL A 64 23.39 12.73 4.27
N PHE A 65 23.01 12.49 5.53
CA PHE A 65 23.51 13.30 6.65
C PHE A 65 25.02 13.11 6.86
N LEU A 66 25.51 11.90 6.73
CA LEU A 66 26.94 11.59 6.80
C LEU A 66 27.71 12.27 5.66
N HIS A 67 27.20 12.16 4.41
CA HIS A 67 27.76 12.88 3.24
C HIS A 67 27.84 14.37 3.48
N LEU A 68 26.73 15.01 3.90
CA LEU A 68 26.70 16.43 4.18
C LEU A 68 27.77 16.83 5.22
N THR A 69 27.94 16.01 6.27
CA THR A 69 28.90 16.27 7.34
C THR A 69 30.35 16.15 6.85
N LEU A 70 30.65 15.08 6.13
CA LEU A 70 31.99 14.81 5.60
C LEU A 70 32.39 15.86 4.56
N PHE A 71 31.46 16.18 3.67
CA PHE A 71 31.66 17.17 2.61
C PHE A 71 31.87 18.58 3.18
N SER A 72 30.99 19.02 4.11
CA SER A 72 31.15 20.32 4.78
C SER A 72 32.48 20.42 5.53
N ARG A 73 32.90 19.33 6.19
CA ARG A 73 34.21 19.28 6.86
C ARG A 73 35.36 19.43 5.88
N ALA A 74 35.30 18.72 4.75
CA ALA A 74 36.35 18.83 3.72
C ALA A 74 36.54 20.27 3.22
N PHE A 75 35.44 21.01 2.94
CA PHE A 75 35.52 22.41 2.48
C PHE A 75 35.97 23.36 3.56
N THR A 76 35.63 23.12 4.80
CA THR A 76 36.15 23.92 5.92
C THR A 76 37.68 23.82 6.05
N GLU A 77 38.24 22.63 5.84
CA GLU A 77 39.67 22.38 5.89
C GLU A 77 40.41 23.03 4.70
N ILE A 78 39.80 23.10 3.52
CA ILE A 78 40.39 23.74 2.31
C ILE A 78 40.25 25.26 2.35
N LYS A 79 39.43 25.81 3.27
CA LYS A 79 39.10 27.24 3.38
C LYS A 79 38.44 27.84 2.14
N GLU A 80 37.70 27.03 1.38
CA GLU A 80 36.98 27.40 0.16
C GLU A 80 35.46 27.23 0.33
N PRO A 81 34.80 27.92 1.28
CA PRO A 81 33.35 27.74 1.51
C PRO A 81 32.50 28.25 0.33
N SER A 82 33.05 29.06 -0.57
CA SER A 82 32.37 29.54 -1.78
C SER A 82 31.92 28.41 -2.72
N ILE A 83 32.58 27.27 -2.69
CA ILE A 83 32.22 26.09 -3.48
C ILE A 83 30.79 25.60 -3.16
N LEU A 84 30.33 25.79 -1.92
CA LEU A 84 28.95 25.42 -1.53
C LEU A 84 27.87 26.26 -2.24
N LEU A 85 28.24 27.36 -2.88
CA LEU A 85 27.34 28.24 -3.63
C LEU A 85 27.34 27.96 -5.13
N GLU A 86 28.09 26.98 -5.59
CA GLU A 86 28.04 26.52 -6.98
C GLU A 86 26.69 25.87 -7.28
N ASP A 87 26.20 26.00 -8.53
CA ASP A 87 24.86 25.54 -8.94
C ASP A 87 24.62 24.09 -8.64
N ASP A 88 25.59 23.22 -8.89
CA ASP A 88 25.49 21.78 -8.62
C ASP A 88 25.41 21.48 -7.11
N GLN A 89 26.10 22.26 -6.25
CA GLN A 89 26.03 22.13 -4.80
C GLN A 89 24.67 22.61 -4.25
N ILE A 90 24.11 23.66 -4.84
CA ILE A 90 22.76 24.15 -4.50
C ILE A 90 21.73 23.04 -4.72
N HIS A 91 21.82 22.29 -5.82
CA HIS A 91 20.96 21.13 -6.07
C HIS A 91 21.12 20.05 -4.98
N GLY A 92 22.33 19.80 -4.50
CA GLY A 92 22.59 18.90 -3.37
C GLY A 92 21.91 19.36 -2.08
N ILE A 93 22.00 20.66 -1.77
CA ILE A 93 21.37 21.28 -0.59
C ILE A 93 19.84 21.17 -0.69
N ILE A 94 19.25 21.41 -1.85
CA ILE A 94 17.80 21.27 -2.08
C ILE A 94 17.37 19.82 -1.89
N ALA A 95 18.11 18.87 -2.45
CA ALA A 95 17.80 17.43 -2.31
C ALA A 95 17.89 16.98 -0.85
N GLY A 96 18.95 17.35 -0.14
CA GLY A 96 19.14 17.05 1.28
C GLY A 96 18.06 17.66 2.16
N SER A 97 17.69 18.92 1.92
CA SER A 97 16.57 19.59 2.60
C SER A 97 15.24 18.87 2.34
N GLY A 98 14.98 18.45 1.10
CA GLY A 98 13.82 17.65 0.74
C GLY A 98 13.78 16.30 1.47
N MET A 99 14.92 15.63 1.64
CA MET A 99 15.02 14.39 2.42
C MET A 99 14.72 14.61 3.91
N PHE A 100 15.18 15.75 4.47
CA PHE A 100 14.87 16.09 5.85
C PHE A 100 13.38 16.37 6.05
N VAL A 101 12.74 17.10 5.12
CA VAL A 101 11.28 17.31 5.13
C VAL A 101 10.55 15.97 5.00
N THR A 102 11.04 15.07 4.15
CA THR A 102 10.47 13.71 4.00
C THR A 102 10.56 12.91 5.30
N LEU A 103 11.67 13.00 6.02
CA LEU A 103 11.86 12.36 7.32
C LEU A 103 10.85 12.90 8.35
N ILE A 104 10.71 14.22 8.47
CA ILE A 104 9.73 14.85 9.37
C ILE A 104 8.32 14.40 8.99
N ALA A 105 7.99 14.41 7.71
CA ALA A 105 6.69 13.96 7.23
C ALA A 105 6.43 12.50 7.61
N ALA A 106 7.42 11.61 7.47
CA ALA A 106 7.28 10.18 7.78
C ALA A 106 7.15 9.90 9.28
N VAL A 107 7.84 10.66 10.13
CA VAL A 107 7.86 10.43 11.59
C VAL A 107 6.69 11.12 12.29
N VAL A 108 6.38 12.36 11.89
CA VAL A 108 5.41 13.23 12.58
C VAL A 108 4.08 13.29 11.81
N ILE A 109 4.11 13.78 10.57
CA ILE A 109 2.87 14.08 9.82
C ILE A 109 2.07 12.81 9.55
N ARG A 110 2.72 11.69 9.25
CA ARG A 110 2.08 10.39 9.00
C ARG A 110 1.18 9.94 10.14
N ARG A 111 1.53 10.27 11.39
CA ARG A 111 0.75 9.90 12.58
C ARG A 111 -0.43 10.83 12.81
N LEU A 112 -0.34 12.07 12.35
CA LEU A 112 -1.35 13.11 12.55
C LEU A 112 -2.35 13.17 11.39
N ARG A 113 -1.85 13.18 10.16
CA ARG A 113 -2.61 13.34 8.91
C ARG A 113 -1.97 12.53 7.79
N TYR A 114 -2.45 11.30 7.58
CA TYR A 114 -1.88 10.39 6.58
C TYR A 114 -1.93 10.93 5.15
N GLU A 115 -3.01 11.59 4.76
CA GLU A 115 -3.17 12.16 3.41
C GLU A 115 -2.14 13.26 3.14
N LEU A 116 -1.96 14.17 4.11
CA LEU A 116 -0.95 15.22 4.03
C LEU A 116 0.47 14.64 3.95
N PHE A 117 0.75 13.63 4.77
CA PHE A 117 2.01 12.89 4.66
C PHE A 117 2.22 12.34 3.27
N TYR A 118 1.22 11.65 2.69
CA TYR A 118 1.35 11.02 1.39
C TYR A 118 1.64 12.04 0.27
N VAL A 119 0.90 13.15 0.23
CA VAL A 119 1.13 14.22 -0.74
C VAL A 119 2.50 14.84 -0.58
N THR A 120 2.89 15.22 0.63
CA THR A 120 4.20 15.80 0.94
C THR A 120 5.32 14.85 0.55
N HIS A 121 5.21 13.55 0.90
CA HIS A 121 6.22 12.54 0.59
C HIS A 121 6.43 12.35 -0.91
N VAL A 122 5.35 12.31 -1.70
CA VAL A 122 5.43 12.18 -3.16
C VAL A 122 6.02 13.44 -3.80
N LEU A 123 5.62 14.63 -3.36
CA LEU A 123 6.18 15.89 -3.86
C LEU A 123 7.67 16.01 -3.55
N MET A 124 8.06 15.67 -2.32
CA MET A 124 9.47 15.68 -1.92
C MET A 124 10.27 14.60 -2.68
N TYR A 125 9.72 13.42 -2.94
CA TYR A 125 10.39 12.43 -3.78
C TYR A 125 10.70 12.99 -5.18
N MET A 126 9.75 13.66 -5.83
CA MET A 126 9.98 14.27 -7.14
C MET A 126 11.06 15.37 -7.07
N LEU A 127 10.99 16.22 -6.05
CA LEU A 127 12.00 17.24 -5.82
C LEU A 127 13.40 16.64 -5.61
N ILE A 128 13.49 15.61 -4.77
CA ILE A 128 14.74 14.91 -4.46
C ILE A 128 15.32 14.27 -5.72
N ILE A 129 14.54 13.48 -6.47
CA ILE A 129 15.06 12.73 -7.61
C ILE A 129 15.56 13.65 -8.73
N ILE A 130 14.89 14.78 -8.96
CA ILE A 130 15.32 15.81 -9.92
C ILE A 130 16.62 16.44 -9.46
N ASN A 131 16.69 16.89 -8.22
CA ASN A 131 17.86 17.61 -7.71
C ASN A 131 19.07 16.70 -7.50
N VAL A 132 18.87 15.42 -7.14
CA VAL A 132 19.96 14.42 -7.14
C VAL A 132 20.50 14.19 -8.55
N GLY A 133 19.65 14.18 -9.58
CA GLY A 133 20.08 14.10 -10.98
C GLY A 133 20.85 15.34 -11.47
N LEU A 134 20.56 16.52 -10.92
CA LEU A 134 21.23 17.78 -11.25
C LEU A 134 22.48 18.03 -10.40
N HIS A 135 22.54 17.50 -9.20
CA HIS A 135 23.71 17.50 -8.32
C HIS A 135 24.80 16.56 -8.89
N ARG A 136 25.66 17.11 -9.75
CA ARG A 136 26.61 16.34 -10.57
C ARG A 136 28.03 16.35 -9.99
N PRO A 137 28.45 15.33 -9.25
CA PRO A 137 29.89 15.10 -9.09
C PRO A 137 30.50 14.50 -10.37
N ASN A 138 31.82 14.53 -10.52
CA ASN A 138 32.57 14.06 -11.68
C ASN A 138 32.31 12.60 -12.12
N PHE A 139 31.55 11.82 -11.38
CA PHE A 139 31.07 10.47 -11.70
C PHE A 139 29.70 10.44 -12.40
N ALA A 140 29.36 11.52 -13.02
CA ALA A 140 28.03 11.92 -13.48
C ALA A 140 27.22 10.84 -14.20
N LEU A 141 27.82 10.03 -15.08
CA LEU A 141 27.05 9.14 -15.94
C LEU A 141 26.32 8.04 -15.18
N LYS A 142 26.98 7.36 -14.24
CA LYS A 142 26.36 6.27 -13.45
C LYS A 142 25.26 6.82 -12.52
N ALA A 143 25.51 7.98 -11.90
CA ALA A 143 24.53 8.62 -11.03
C ALA A 143 23.28 9.04 -11.83
N ILE A 144 23.46 9.65 -12.99
CA ILE A 144 22.37 10.03 -13.89
C ILE A 144 21.58 8.79 -14.33
N ILE A 145 22.24 7.72 -14.76
CA ILE A 145 21.55 6.49 -15.18
C ILE A 145 20.71 5.93 -14.03
N ILE A 146 21.27 5.77 -12.83
CA ILE A 146 20.55 5.24 -11.67
C ILE A 146 19.35 6.14 -11.33
N THR A 147 19.55 7.45 -11.30
CA THR A 147 18.49 8.43 -10.98
C THR A 147 17.39 8.43 -12.04
N CYS A 148 17.74 8.42 -13.33
CA CYS A 148 16.79 8.34 -14.42
C CYS A 148 16.03 7.00 -14.42
N CYS A 149 16.70 5.89 -14.13
CA CYS A 149 16.03 4.60 -13.99
C CYS A 149 15.05 4.60 -12.83
N ALA A 150 15.45 5.09 -11.65
CA ALA A 150 14.56 5.18 -10.48
C ALA A 150 13.35 6.07 -10.76
N GLY A 151 13.57 7.28 -11.26
CA GLY A 151 12.51 8.22 -11.64
C GLY A 151 11.61 7.68 -12.75
N GLY A 152 12.21 7.07 -13.78
CA GLY A 152 11.48 6.48 -14.90
C GLY A 152 10.58 5.32 -14.51
N VAL A 153 11.09 4.39 -13.72
CA VAL A 153 10.28 3.25 -13.22
C VAL A 153 9.14 3.73 -12.33
N TRP A 154 9.40 4.73 -11.47
CA TRP A 154 8.35 5.34 -10.66
C TRP A 154 7.29 6.03 -11.53
N ALA A 155 7.69 6.81 -12.52
CA ALA A 155 6.76 7.48 -13.44
C ALA A 155 5.93 6.46 -14.24
N CYS A 156 6.56 5.39 -14.74
CA CYS A 156 5.87 4.29 -15.42
C CYS A 156 4.80 3.63 -14.53
N ASP A 157 5.11 3.37 -13.24
CA ASP A 157 4.12 2.85 -12.29
C ASP A 157 2.93 3.80 -12.12
N ARG A 158 3.17 5.12 -12.01
CA ARG A 158 2.10 6.12 -11.90
C ARG A 158 1.26 6.19 -13.17
N LEU A 159 1.89 6.20 -14.35
CA LEU A 159 1.21 6.21 -15.64
C LEU A 159 0.37 4.94 -15.85
N LEU A 160 0.91 3.77 -15.53
CA LEU A 160 0.18 2.50 -15.60
C LEU A 160 -1.08 2.51 -14.72
N ARG A 161 -0.96 3.03 -13.49
CA ARG A 161 -2.09 3.16 -12.57
C ARG A 161 -3.12 4.16 -13.07
N GLY A 162 -2.68 5.31 -13.55
CA GLY A 162 -3.56 6.29 -14.19
C GLY A 162 -4.29 5.72 -15.40
N ALA A 163 -3.58 5.01 -16.28
CA ALA A 163 -4.17 4.34 -17.43
C ALA A 163 -5.23 3.30 -17.04
N ARG A 164 -5.00 2.51 -15.97
CA ARG A 164 -6.01 1.58 -15.46
C ARG A 164 -7.27 2.31 -14.97
N VAL A 165 -7.10 3.37 -14.19
CA VAL A 165 -8.24 4.19 -13.74
C VAL A 165 -9.02 4.74 -14.91
N LEU A 166 -8.36 5.29 -15.93
CA LEU A 166 -8.98 5.81 -17.15
C LEU A 166 -9.66 4.71 -17.97
N PHE A 167 -9.06 3.53 -18.07
CA PHE A 167 -9.65 2.40 -18.77
C PHE A 167 -10.90 1.88 -18.06
N TYR A 168 -10.86 1.72 -16.75
CA TYR A 168 -11.99 1.18 -15.99
C TYR A 168 -13.06 2.21 -15.65
N VAL A 169 -12.86 3.50 -15.85
CA VAL A 169 -13.93 4.49 -15.71
C VAL A 169 -14.94 4.42 -16.86
N HIS A 170 -14.52 3.91 -18.02
CA HIS A 170 -15.37 3.79 -19.20
C HIS A 170 -16.39 2.66 -19.02
N GLY A 171 -17.66 3.00 -18.91
CA GLY A 171 -18.75 2.03 -18.77
C GLY A 171 -18.80 1.26 -17.45
N ASN A 172 -17.93 1.58 -16.48
CA ASN A 172 -18.01 0.96 -15.16
C ASN A 172 -18.85 1.79 -14.20
N ARG A 173 -19.71 1.11 -13.48
CA ARG A 173 -20.65 1.71 -12.54
C ARG A 173 -20.63 0.97 -11.22
N ALA A 174 -20.74 1.72 -10.13
CA ALA A 174 -20.87 1.20 -8.77
C ALA A 174 -22.31 1.35 -8.30
N THR A 175 -22.99 0.25 -8.05
CA THR A 175 -24.26 0.27 -7.31
C THR A 175 -23.94 0.22 -5.85
N ILE A 176 -24.38 1.22 -5.09
CA ILE A 176 -24.14 1.32 -3.64
C ILE A 176 -25.41 1.08 -2.86
N THR A 177 -25.31 0.24 -1.82
CA THR A 177 -26.43 -0.10 -0.95
C THR A 177 -25.99 0.00 0.50
N PRO A 178 -26.71 0.74 1.34
CA PRO A 178 -26.38 0.80 2.76
C PRO A 178 -26.64 -0.56 3.41
N LEU A 179 -25.77 -0.94 4.32
CA LEU A 179 -25.93 -2.12 5.16
C LEU A 179 -26.28 -1.69 6.57
N PRO A 180 -27.02 -2.51 7.31
CA PRO A 180 -27.26 -2.28 8.72
C PRO A 180 -25.94 -2.09 9.49
N GLN A 181 -25.98 -1.31 10.58
CA GLN A 181 -24.83 -1.05 11.46
C GLN A 181 -23.65 -0.30 10.81
N GLY A 182 -23.91 0.53 9.78
CA GLY A 182 -22.89 1.45 9.26
C GLY A 182 -21.95 0.81 8.22
N GLY A 183 -22.42 -0.13 7.44
CA GLY A 183 -21.69 -0.67 6.30
C GLY A 183 -22.27 -0.22 4.97
N THR A 184 -21.48 -0.32 3.90
CA THR A 184 -21.92 -0.09 2.51
C THR A 184 -21.47 -1.24 1.63
N ARG A 185 -22.41 -1.83 0.92
CA ARG A 185 -22.15 -2.80 -0.14
C ARG A 185 -21.97 -2.05 -1.45
N ILE A 186 -20.91 -2.35 -2.19
CA ILE A 186 -20.58 -1.75 -3.47
C ILE A 186 -20.45 -2.86 -4.51
N VAL A 187 -21.23 -2.80 -5.57
CA VAL A 187 -21.16 -3.75 -6.68
C VAL A 187 -20.74 -3.01 -7.93
N LEU A 188 -19.59 -3.35 -8.49
CA LEU A 188 -19.10 -2.83 -9.75
C LEU A 188 -19.57 -3.69 -10.92
N SER A 189 -19.91 -3.05 -12.04
CA SER A 189 -20.38 -3.70 -13.27
C SER A 189 -19.26 -4.24 -14.17
N ARG A 190 -17.98 -3.93 -13.88
CA ARG A 190 -16.80 -4.44 -14.59
C ARG A 190 -15.75 -4.87 -13.60
N CYS A 191 -15.14 -6.02 -13.88
CA CYS A 191 -14.13 -6.65 -13.04
C CYS A 191 -12.80 -6.77 -13.81
N PRO A 192 -11.65 -6.40 -13.23
CA PRO A 192 -10.35 -6.72 -13.81
C PRO A 192 -10.14 -8.23 -13.95
N ALA A 193 -9.53 -8.65 -15.07
CA ALA A 193 -9.40 -10.07 -15.45
C ALA A 193 -8.74 -10.99 -14.41
N ARG A 194 -7.93 -10.44 -13.52
CA ARG A 194 -7.22 -11.20 -12.46
C ARG A 194 -7.75 -10.92 -11.06
N ALA A 195 -8.90 -10.25 -10.95
CA ALA A 195 -9.48 -9.97 -9.65
C ALA A 195 -9.99 -11.26 -9.01
N ALA A 196 -9.56 -11.51 -7.79
CA ALA A 196 -9.96 -12.65 -7.00
C ALA A 196 -10.40 -12.20 -5.60
N PRO A 197 -11.32 -12.92 -4.95
CA PRO A 197 -11.68 -12.65 -3.56
C PRO A 197 -10.43 -12.66 -2.67
N GLY A 198 -10.34 -11.72 -1.73
CA GLY A 198 -9.17 -11.53 -0.86
C GLY A 198 -8.06 -10.65 -1.44
N ASN A 199 -8.02 -10.40 -2.76
CA ASN A 199 -7.24 -9.29 -3.31
C ASN A 199 -7.89 -7.96 -2.93
N HIS A 200 -7.21 -6.84 -3.20
CA HIS A 200 -7.80 -5.52 -3.06
C HIS A 200 -7.62 -4.66 -4.32
N CYS A 201 -8.51 -3.68 -4.49
CA CYS A 201 -8.40 -2.65 -5.51
C CYS A 201 -8.52 -1.27 -4.87
N PHE A 202 -7.85 -0.28 -5.48
CA PHE A 202 -8.13 1.11 -5.16
C PHE A 202 -9.37 1.53 -5.92
N LEU A 203 -10.42 1.84 -5.19
CA LEU A 203 -11.71 2.28 -5.73
C LEU A 203 -11.75 3.80 -5.81
N TRP A 204 -12.23 4.32 -6.93
CA TRP A 204 -12.49 5.73 -7.18
C TRP A 204 -13.97 5.93 -7.53
N ILE A 205 -14.66 6.78 -6.78
CA ILE A 205 -16.04 7.19 -7.01
C ILE A 205 -16.07 8.73 -6.96
N PRO A 206 -15.96 9.41 -8.11
CA PRO A 206 -15.76 10.86 -8.16
C PRO A 206 -16.91 11.66 -7.56
N GLN A 207 -18.14 11.12 -7.52
CA GLN A 207 -19.29 11.76 -6.91
C GLN A 207 -19.21 11.81 -5.37
N ILE A 208 -18.39 10.93 -4.76
CA ILE A 208 -18.16 10.95 -3.32
C ILE A 208 -16.91 11.78 -3.00
N ARG A 209 -15.77 11.48 -3.66
CA ARG A 209 -14.52 12.21 -3.56
C ARG A 209 -13.82 12.25 -4.92
N LEU A 210 -13.56 13.46 -5.42
CA LEU A 210 -13.06 13.65 -6.78
C LEU A 210 -11.63 13.16 -6.97
N LEU A 211 -10.74 13.41 -6.02
CA LEU A 211 -9.30 13.19 -6.14
C LEU A 211 -8.77 12.00 -5.32
N GLU A 212 -9.64 11.31 -4.60
CA GLU A 212 -9.22 10.26 -3.67
C GLU A 212 -9.53 8.87 -4.23
N THR A 213 -8.61 7.94 -4.01
CA THR A 213 -8.80 6.51 -4.24
C THR A 213 -8.52 5.75 -2.97
N HIS A 214 -9.38 4.82 -2.58
CA HIS A 214 -9.25 4.07 -1.34
C HIS A 214 -9.15 2.57 -1.58
N PRO A 215 -8.25 1.85 -0.88
CA PRO A 215 -8.10 0.42 -1.03
C PRO A 215 -9.23 -0.33 -0.32
N PHE A 216 -9.91 -1.21 -1.04
CA PHE A 216 -10.92 -2.11 -0.48
C PHE A 216 -10.70 -3.54 -0.93
N THR A 217 -10.93 -4.46 -0.01
CA THR A 217 -10.80 -5.89 -0.27
C THR A 217 -11.97 -6.38 -1.13
N ILE A 218 -11.64 -7.16 -2.15
CA ILE A 218 -12.62 -7.82 -3.01
C ILE A 218 -13.23 -8.99 -2.22
N VAL A 219 -14.53 -8.92 -2.00
CA VAL A 219 -15.29 -9.97 -1.32
C VAL A 219 -15.73 -11.04 -2.30
N SER A 220 -16.17 -10.62 -3.48
CA SER A 220 -16.60 -11.52 -4.55
C SER A 220 -16.19 -10.93 -5.91
N ALA A 221 -15.77 -11.80 -6.82
CA ALA A 221 -15.44 -11.46 -8.19
C ALA A 221 -16.03 -12.49 -9.14
N THR A 222 -16.68 -12.00 -10.18
CA THR A 222 -17.16 -12.75 -11.34
C THR A 222 -16.67 -12.06 -12.62
N PRO A 223 -16.73 -12.67 -13.79
CA PRO A 223 -16.32 -12.00 -15.02
C PRO A 223 -17.04 -10.67 -15.29
N SER A 224 -18.28 -10.51 -14.78
CA SER A 224 -19.15 -9.36 -15.03
C SER A 224 -19.41 -8.48 -13.80
N SER A 225 -18.87 -8.81 -12.63
CA SER A 225 -19.12 -8.03 -11.42
C SER A 225 -18.05 -8.23 -10.36
N MET A 226 -17.83 -7.20 -9.55
CA MET A 226 -16.92 -7.22 -8.41
C MET A 226 -17.58 -6.54 -7.22
N GLU A 227 -17.48 -7.16 -6.05
CA GLU A 227 -18.19 -6.73 -4.85
C GLU A 227 -17.22 -6.38 -3.72
N PHE A 228 -17.51 -5.28 -3.04
CA PHE A 228 -16.86 -4.82 -1.84
C PHE A 228 -17.89 -4.62 -0.72
N VAL A 229 -17.46 -4.84 0.51
CA VAL A 229 -18.19 -4.51 1.71
C VAL A 229 -17.32 -3.62 2.57
N VAL A 230 -17.79 -2.40 2.80
CA VAL A 230 -17.02 -1.32 3.41
C VAL A 230 -17.72 -0.88 4.69
N ALA A 231 -17.01 -0.95 5.82
CA ALA A 231 -17.50 -0.37 7.07
C ALA A 231 -17.35 1.16 7.05
N ALA A 232 -18.32 1.87 7.56
CA ALA A 232 -18.26 3.32 7.69
C ALA A 232 -17.37 3.67 8.91
N TYR A 233 -16.30 4.38 8.62
CA TYR A 233 -15.44 5.06 9.58
C TYR A 233 -15.43 6.56 9.23
N ASP A 234 -14.34 7.25 9.51
CA ASP A 234 -14.18 8.65 9.17
C ASP A 234 -13.87 8.86 7.66
N GLY A 235 -14.06 10.08 7.16
CA GLY A 235 -13.70 10.49 5.81
C GLY A 235 -14.53 9.81 4.71
N PHE A 236 -13.86 9.31 3.66
CA PHE A 236 -14.51 8.74 2.47
C PHE A 236 -15.56 7.66 2.79
N THR A 237 -15.26 6.74 3.70
CA THR A 237 -16.17 5.63 4.01
C THR A 237 -17.45 6.08 4.69
N ASN A 238 -17.37 7.13 5.52
CA ASN A 238 -18.54 7.76 6.12
C ASN A 238 -19.38 8.51 5.08
N ASP A 239 -18.73 9.30 4.21
CA ASP A 239 -19.42 10.04 3.15
C ASP A 239 -20.13 9.08 2.19
N LEU A 240 -19.46 7.98 1.83
CA LEU A 240 -20.02 6.91 1.01
C LEU A 240 -21.27 6.28 1.66
N HIS A 241 -21.20 5.98 2.96
CA HIS A 241 -22.32 5.39 3.70
C HIS A 241 -23.50 6.36 3.81
N ARG A 242 -23.23 7.62 4.15
CA ARG A 242 -24.26 8.66 4.19
C ARG A 242 -24.95 8.83 2.84
N TYR A 243 -24.16 8.85 1.75
CA TYR A 243 -24.71 8.96 0.41
C TYR A 243 -25.55 7.73 0.04
N ALA A 244 -25.08 6.52 0.35
CA ALA A 244 -25.81 5.28 0.14
C ALA A 244 -27.11 5.21 0.95
N THR A 245 -27.12 5.74 2.17
CA THR A 245 -28.32 5.79 3.03
C THR A 245 -29.36 6.74 2.46
N ALA A 246 -28.94 7.89 1.94
CA ALA A 246 -29.83 8.86 1.31
C ALA A 246 -30.35 8.39 -0.07
N HIS A 247 -29.59 7.57 -0.79
CA HIS A 247 -29.86 7.16 -2.16
C HIS A 247 -29.59 5.65 -2.34
N SER A 248 -30.30 4.81 -1.59
CA SER A 248 -30.11 3.36 -1.63
C SER A 248 -30.31 2.77 -3.03
N GLY A 249 -29.37 1.93 -3.45
CA GLY A 249 -29.41 1.29 -4.76
C GLY A 249 -28.99 2.19 -5.94
N VAL A 250 -28.55 3.43 -5.66
CA VAL A 250 -28.09 4.33 -6.71
C VAL A 250 -26.84 3.79 -7.40
N THR A 251 -26.75 4.09 -8.69
CA THR A 251 -25.61 3.70 -9.53
C THR A 251 -24.77 4.92 -9.87
N LEU A 252 -23.51 4.92 -9.45
CA LEU A 252 -22.56 6.00 -9.63
C LEU A 252 -21.46 5.61 -10.62
N ARG A 253 -20.80 6.60 -11.23
CA ARG A 253 -19.58 6.35 -12.01
C ARG A 253 -18.48 5.90 -11.07
N ALA A 254 -17.75 4.86 -11.45
CA ALA A 254 -16.65 4.34 -10.64
C ALA A 254 -15.51 3.81 -11.50
N SER A 255 -14.34 3.75 -10.91
CA SER A 255 -13.18 3.10 -11.50
C SER A 255 -12.35 2.39 -10.45
N VAL A 256 -11.45 1.51 -10.90
CA VAL A 256 -10.56 0.75 -10.04
C VAL A 256 -9.13 0.74 -10.59
N ASP A 257 -8.18 0.74 -9.67
CA ASP A 257 -6.78 0.43 -9.92
C ASP A 257 -6.42 -0.84 -9.12
N GLY A 258 -5.99 -1.87 -9.82
CA GLY A 258 -5.69 -3.19 -9.26
C GLY A 258 -6.02 -4.31 -10.25
N PRO A 259 -6.14 -5.57 -9.81
CA PRO A 259 -6.08 -6.02 -8.41
C PRO A 259 -4.65 -6.06 -7.86
N TYR A 260 -4.54 -5.92 -6.55
CA TYR A 260 -3.29 -6.01 -5.78
C TYR A 260 -3.42 -7.09 -4.70
N GLY A 261 -2.28 -7.51 -4.19
CA GLY A 261 -2.19 -8.58 -3.20
C GLY A 261 -2.02 -9.95 -3.85
N THR A 262 -1.30 -10.81 -3.15
CA THR A 262 -1.10 -12.21 -3.53
C THR A 262 -1.60 -13.09 -2.40
N LEU A 263 -2.42 -14.08 -2.72
CA LEU A 263 -2.83 -15.11 -1.78
C LEU A 263 -2.11 -16.39 -2.11
N SER A 264 -1.52 -17.01 -1.10
CA SER A 264 -0.99 -18.37 -1.22
C SER A 264 -2.11 -19.36 -1.54
N ASN A 265 -1.78 -20.41 -2.29
CA ASN A 265 -2.75 -21.48 -2.54
C ASN A 265 -2.91 -22.37 -1.30
N PHE A 266 -3.69 -21.92 -0.33
CA PHE A 266 -3.92 -22.64 0.92
C PHE A 266 -4.58 -24.01 0.71
N ALA A 267 -5.29 -24.21 -0.41
CA ALA A 267 -5.93 -25.47 -0.73
C ALA A 267 -4.93 -26.63 -0.95
N GLU A 268 -3.73 -26.30 -1.46
CA GLU A 268 -2.66 -27.27 -1.70
C GLU A 268 -1.66 -27.34 -0.54
N ALA A 269 -1.60 -26.29 0.29
CA ALA A 269 -0.57 -26.12 1.31
C ALA A 269 -0.94 -26.71 2.69
N ALA A 270 -2.23 -27.01 2.94
CA ALA A 270 -2.66 -27.42 4.28
C ALA A 270 -3.91 -28.30 4.27
N ASP A 271 -3.94 -29.32 5.16
CA ASP A 271 -5.10 -30.15 5.39
C ASP A 271 -6.20 -29.45 6.20
N LYS A 272 -5.82 -28.40 6.96
CA LYS A 272 -6.74 -27.58 7.74
C LYS A 272 -6.38 -26.10 7.63
N VAL A 273 -7.37 -25.30 7.24
CA VAL A 273 -7.24 -23.83 7.17
C VAL A 273 -8.17 -23.20 8.20
N VAL A 274 -7.61 -22.41 9.10
CA VAL A 274 -8.36 -21.65 10.11
C VAL A 274 -8.34 -20.17 9.72
N LEU A 275 -9.52 -19.60 9.46
CA LEU A 275 -9.71 -18.20 9.10
C LEU A 275 -10.28 -17.45 10.30
N ILE A 276 -9.52 -16.47 10.81
CA ILE A 276 -9.91 -15.68 11.98
C ILE A 276 -10.11 -14.22 11.56
N ALA A 277 -11.28 -13.68 11.84
CA ALA A 277 -11.63 -12.29 11.54
C ALA A 277 -12.12 -11.53 12.77
N GLY A 278 -11.78 -10.25 12.83
CA GLY A 278 -12.34 -9.29 13.77
C GLY A 278 -13.11 -8.19 13.02
N GLY A 279 -14.36 -7.92 13.39
CA GLY A 279 -15.16 -6.84 12.81
C GLY A 279 -15.16 -6.86 11.28
N SER A 280 -14.83 -5.72 10.65
CA SER A 280 -14.79 -5.54 9.19
C SER A 280 -13.68 -6.33 8.48
N GLY A 281 -12.69 -6.87 9.21
CA GLY A 281 -11.69 -7.79 8.64
C GLY A 281 -12.30 -9.07 8.07
N ALA A 282 -13.55 -9.36 8.40
CA ALA A 282 -14.32 -10.44 7.81
C ALA A 282 -14.44 -10.33 6.28
N SER A 283 -14.44 -9.14 5.69
CA SER A 283 -14.48 -8.98 4.23
C SER A 283 -13.32 -9.68 3.54
N PHE A 284 -12.12 -9.66 4.12
CA PHE A 284 -10.95 -10.39 3.62
C PHE A 284 -11.09 -11.89 3.81
N THR A 285 -11.35 -12.33 5.03
CA THR A 285 -11.39 -13.76 5.36
C THR A 285 -12.56 -14.50 4.70
N PHE A 286 -13.71 -13.83 4.51
CA PHE A 286 -14.82 -14.35 3.72
C PHE A 286 -14.44 -14.49 2.24
N GLY A 287 -13.77 -13.47 1.67
CA GLY A 287 -13.27 -13.56 0.31
C GLY A 287 -12.35 -14.77 0.12
N VAL A 288 -11.40 -14.95 1.03
CA VAL A 288 -10.49 -16.12 1.04
C VAL A 288 -11.24 -17.42 1.18
N ALA A 289 -12.24 -17.50 2.08
CA ALA A 289 -13.05 -18.71 2.26
C ALA A 289 -13.81 -19.08 0.99
N VAL A 290 -14.40 -18.09 0.31
CA VAL A 290 -15.11 -18.31 -0.97
C VAL A 290 -14.17 -18.82 -2.05
N ASP A 291 -13.00 -18.24 -2.18
CA ASP A 291 -11.98 -18.67 -3.15
C ASP A 291 -11.49 -20.09 -2.86
N LEU A 292 -11.22 -20.41 -1.59
CA LEU A 292 -10.83 -21.74 -1.16
C LEU A 292 -11.90 -22.78 -1.48
N VAL A 293 -13.16 -22.51 -1.14
CA VAL A 293 -14.27 -23.43 -1.44
C VAL A 293 -14.41 -23.68 -2.93
N LYS A 294 -14.24 -22.64 -3.76
CA LYS A 294 -14.26 -22.80 -5.23
C LYS A 294 -13.11 -23.66 -5.74
N LYS A 295 -11.91 -23.50 -5.19
CA LYS A 295 -10.71 -24.25 -5.59
C LYS A 295 -10.75 -25.70 -5.11
N LEU A 296 -11.30 -25.96 -3.94
CA LEU A 296 -11.43 -27.31 -3.39
C LEU A 296 -12.51 -28.15 -4.14
N GLY A 297 -13.54 -27.49 -4.70
CA GLY A 297 -14.66 -28.18 -5.32
C GLY A 297 -15.27 -29.22 -4.38
N ASP A 298 -15.41 -30.45 -4.86
CA ASP A 298 -15.91 -31.57 -4.07
C ASP A 298 -14.81 -32.31 -3.26
N SER A 299 -13.58 -31.81 -3.27
CA SER A 299 -12.49 -32.41 -2.51
C SER A 299 -12.72 -32.28 -1.00
N THR A 300 -12.64 -33.40 -0.28
CA THR A 300 -12.85 -33.46 1.17
C THR A 300 -11.56 -33.38 1.99
N LYS A 301 -10.39 -33.21 1.32
CA LYS A 301 -9.09 -33.29 2.00
C LYS A 301 -8.84 -32.08 2.95
N THR A 302 -9.26 -30.87 2.57
CA THR A 302 -8.99 -29.68 3.36
C THR A 302 -10.22 -29.24 4.14
N THR A 303 -10.06 -29.10 5.47
CA THR A 303 -11.11 -28.56 6.34
C THR A 303 -10.93 -27.05 6.51
N ILE A 304 -12.01 -26.27 6.34
CA ILE A 304 -12.01 -24.84 6.58
C ILE A 304 -12.79 -24.55 7.86
N GLU A 305 -12.12 -23.92 8.82
CA GLU A 305 -12.73 -23.41 10.06
C GLU A 305 -12.73 -21.88 10.01
N PHE A 306 -13.91 -21.29 10.26
CA PHE A 306 -14.08 -19.83 10.23
C PHE A 306 -14.50 -19.31 11.60
N ILE A 307 -13.70 -18.40 12.16
CA ILE A 307 -13.94 -17.73 13.45
C ILE A 307 -14.09 -16.23 13.19
N TRP A 308 -15.26 -15.69 13.54
CA TRP A 308 -15.51 -14.27 13.40
C TRP A 308 -15.90 -13.66 14.74
N ALA A 309 -15.04 -12.77 15.25
CA ALA A 309 -15.27 -11.98 16.45
C ALA A 309 -16.01 -10.68 16.08
N VAL A 310 -17.21 -10.51 16.57
CA VAL A 310 -18.03 -9.30 16.40
C VAL A 310 -18.33 -8.68 17.76
N LYS A 311 -18.39 -7.35 17.81
CA LYS A 311 -18.64 -6.61 19.03
C LYS A 311 -20.11 -6.66 19.46
N ASP A 312 -21.03 -6.82 18.49
CA ASP A 312 -22.47 -6.89 18.73
C ASP A 312 -23.13 -7.97 17.88
N HIS A 313 -24.06 -8.73 18.45
CA HIS A 313 -24.70 -9.90 17.85
C HIS A 313 -26.06 -9.57 17.21
N GLY A 314 -26.21 -8.39 16.59
CA GLY A 314 -27.47 -8.04 15.90
C GLY A 314 -27.86 -9.05 14.83
N LYS A 315 -29.15 -9.29 14.64
CA LYS A 315 -29.72 -10.23 13.63
C LYS A 315 -29.23 -9.98 12.20
N SER A 316 -28.80 -8.77 11.89
CA SER A 316 -28.36 -8.33 10.56
C SER A 316 -26.97 -8.80 10.14
N THR A 317 -26.18 -9.38 11.03
CA THR A 317 -24.85 -9.90 10.71
C THR A 317 -24.87 -11.03 9.68
N TYR A 318 -25.99 -11.77 9.60
CA TYR A 318 -26.18 -12.87 8.65
C TYR A 318 -26.56 -12.39 7.24
N GLU A 319 -27.11 -11.18 7.10
CA GLU A 319 -27.52 -10.62 5.81
C GLU A 319 -26.34 -10.04 5.01
N LEU A 320 -25.24 -9.73 5.70
CA LEU A 320 -24.03 -9.19 5.07
C LEU A 320 -23.39 -10.15 4.05
N PHE A 321 -23.54 -11.47 4.26
CA PHE A 321 -22.91 -12.51 3.43
C PHE A 321 -23.84 -13.71 3.17
N PRO A 322 -25.01 -13.52 2.55
CA PRO A 322 -26.03 -14.56 2.44
C PRO A 322 -25.55 -15.81 1.67
N LYS A 323 -24.66 -15.65 0.69
CA LYS A 323 -24.19 -16.77 -0.14
C LYS A 323 -23.20 -17.69 0.56
N LEU A 324 -22.46 -17.24 1.55
CA LEU A 324 -21.49 -18.08 2.27
C LEU A 324 -22.14 -18.97 3.33
N LEU A 325 -23.24 -18.51 3.91
CA LEU A 325 -23.99 -19.29 4.89
C LEU A 325 -24.69 -20.50 4.25
N ILE A 326 -25.12 -20.38 2.99
CA ILE A 326 -25.80 -21.45 2.26
C ILE A 326 -24.87 -22.62 1.94
N ILE A 327 -23.56 -22.34 1.74
CA ILE A 327 -22.61 -23.38 1.32
C ILE A 327 -22.20 -24.32 2.45
N LYS A 328 -22.36 -23.97 3.74
CA LYS A 328 -21.91 -24.83 4.87
C LYS A 328 -22.76 -24.84 6.15
N GLN A 329 -24.07 -24.70 6.06
CA GLN A 329 -24.94 -24.87 7.25
C GLN A 329 -24.80 -26.27 7.91
N ARG A 330 -24.36 -27.31 7.19
CA ARG A 330 -24.15 -28.64 7.76
C ARG A 330 -22.94 -28.77 8.70
N HIS A 331 -21.90 -27.95 8.57
CA HIS A 331 -20.70 -28.07 9.41
C HIS A 331 -20.67 -27.06 10.57
N TYR A 332 -21.45 -25.98 10.52
CA TYR A 332 -21.45 -24.94 11.56
C TYR A 332 -22.27 -25.28 12.81
N HIS A 333 -23.17 -26.27 12.74
CA HIS A 333 -23.94 -26.64 13.92
C HIS A 333 -23.11 -27.35 15.01
N GLY A 334 -21.95 -27.90 14.68
CA GLY A 334 -21.06 -28.56 15.65
C GLY A 334 -20.27 -27.55 16.53
N SER A 335 -19.83 -26.42 16.00
CA SER A 335 -19.04 -25.46 16.76
C SER A 335 -19.88 -24.50 17.64
N ARG A 336 -21.15 -24.27 17.29
CA ARG A 336 -22.08 -23.50 18.15
C ARG A 336 -22.35 -24.15 19.51
N LYS A 337 -22.35 -25.49 19.58
CA LYS A 337 -22.58 -26.20 20.85
C LYS A 337 -21.40 -26.09 21.82
N LYS A 338 -20.17 -25.95 21.34
CA LYS A 338 -18.97 -25.86 22.19
C LYS A 338 -18.81 -24.51 22.88
N TYR A 339 -19.31 -23.41 22.29
CA TYR A 339 -19.22 -22.07 22.89
C TYR A 339 -20.43 -21.67 23.75
N ARG A 340 -21.55 -22.42 23.69
CA ARG A 340 -22.75 -22.14 24.47
C ARG A 340 -22.71 -22.71 25.91
N ASN A 341 -21.74 -23.60 26.19
CA ASN A 341 -21.60 -24.25 27.50
C ASN A 341 -20.51 -23.65 28.40
N SER A 342 -19.84 -22.55 28.01
CA SER A 342 -19.09 -21.73 28.95
C SER A 342 -20.03 -20.68 29.55
N SER A 343 -20.81 -21.07 30.54
CA SER A 343 -21.54 -20.21 31.43
C SER A 343 -20.60 -19.19 32.08
N PRO A 344 -21.04 -17.95 32.31
CA PRO A 344 -20.25 -16.97 33.05
C PRO A 344 -20.03 -17.46 34.47
N LEU A 345 -18.80 -17.51 34.91
CA LEU A 345 -18.47 -17.64 36.32
C LEU A 345 -19.10 -16.48 37.07
N SER A 346 -20.10 -16.80 37.87
CA SER A 346 -20.65 -15.99 38.91
C SER A 346 -19.64 -15.87 40.04
N SER A 347 -19.18 -14.70 40.32
CA SER A 347 -19.01 -14.07 41.67
C SER A 347 -18.32 -12.73 41.52
#